data_cd3c033d06f846df543ee7aeb8aa85c8
#
_entry.id   cd3c033d06f846df543ee7aeb8aa85c8
#
_cell.length_a   1.000
_cell.length_b   1.000
_cell.length_c   1.000
_cell.angle_alpha   90.00
_cell.angle_beta   90.00
_cell.angle_gamma   90.00
#
_symmetry.space_group_name_H-M   'P 1'
#
loop_
_entity.id
_entity.type
_entity.pdbx_description
1 polymer ?
#
loop_
_entity_poly.entity_id
_entity_poly.type
_entity_poly.pdbx_seq_one_letter_code
_entity_poly.pdbx_strand_id
1 'polypeptide(L)'
;MIYQIISAFLIVAFLSNCTSSNSNKNSPGQDESKSVSIDKDWLFWRGPDGTGVSKQTNLPDLLSLEKESLLWSHEIQGGGVPVIAGGRAYQFGYYGVDDDLQEVLVCFDAASGKILWERRHSDFISDIVYNRYGVGAACVDSATGNVYFQTSPGLLVGYDSDGNKLWERSLMEEFARLTFPNGRTGGPCVDGDLVITHAITANWGKQGPARDRFYAFDKNTGDLVWSSTPGITPNDSSFSPLTFEDLPGGRRVFYSGTGCGHVVCIDARTGQPLWRFQMSYGGVNSGVVIHENTIIAIHGKENIDSSTIGRMVAIQKPKKLPSVNEEIFTLGKEAEIWRNDSMEAFTSTPVYRENRVYSTIKRGELICLDANTGEEIWTLKLAPDQVHASPTWADGKLFVPMFDGQVSVVKDNGEEGVILSQVQLDGSCLAA
;
A
#
# COMPACT_ATOMS: atom_id res chain seq x y z
N MET A 1 4.18 -8.63 29.11
CA MET A 1 4.94 -9.48 28.21
C MET A 1 5.19 -8.61 26.99
N ILE A 2 6.40 -8.04 26.90
CA ILE A 2 6.79 -7.12 25.83
C ILE A 2 7.09 -7.99 24.62
N TYR A 3 6.22 -7.95 23.60
CA TYR A 3 6.53 -8.55 22.31
C TYR A 3 7.51 -7.63 21.58
N GLN A 4 8.76 -8.05 21.47
CA GLN A 4 9.67 -7.45 20.49
C GLN A 4 9.16 -7.85 19.11
N ILE A 5 8.65 -6.86 18.36
CA ILE A 5 8.28 -7.05 16.96
C ILE A 5 9.57 -6.88 16.17
N ILE A 6 10.23 -7.98 15.87
CA ILE A 6 11.35 -8.01 14.93
C ILE A 6 10.72 -8.38 13.58
N SER A 7 10.62 -7.42 12.67
CA SER A 7 10.21 -7.68 11.30
C SER A 7 11.43 -8.12 10.51
N ALA A 8 11.53 -9.41 10.23
CA ALA A 8 12.48 -9.91 9.24
C ALA A 8 11.89 -9.70 7.84
N PHE A 9 12.62 -9.01 6.97
CA PHE A 9 12.20 -8.77 5.60
C PHE A 9 12.84 -9.78 4.66
N LEU A 10 12.00 -10.50 3.95
CA LEU A 10 12.41 -11.35 2.83
C LEU A 10 12.23 -10.55 1.54
N ILE A 11 13.31 -10.02 0.97
CA ILE A 11 13.30 -9.52 -0.40
C ILE A 11 13.68 -10.70 -1.28
N VAL A 12 12.69 -11.27 -1.93
CA VAL A 12 12.91 -12.30 -2.95
C VAL A 12 13.10 -11.58 -4.28
N ALA A 13 14.35 -11.19 -4.59
CA ALA A 13 14.69 -10.65 -5.89
C ALA A 13 15.05 -11.84 -6.81
N PHE A 14 14.24 -12.06 -7.82
CA PHE A 14 14.47 -13.12 -8.79
C PHE A 14 15.33 -12.59 -9.95
N LEU A 15 16.56 -13.08 -10.05
CA LEU A 15 17.39 -12.88 -11.23
C LEU A 15 17.27 -14.13 -12.11
N SER A 16 16.62 -14.00 -13.26
CA SER A 16 16.69 -15.02 -14.30
C SER A 16 18.11 -15.07 -14.89
N ASN A 17 18.85 -16.15 -14.66
CA ASN A 17 20.11 -16.44 -15.34
C ASN A 17 19.86 -16.70 -16.82
N CYS A 18 20.07 -15.70 -17.67
CA CYS A 18 20.25 -15.92 -19.10
C CYS A 18 21.73 -16.22 -19.35
N THR A 19 22.07 -17.48 -19.50
CA THR A 19 23.35 -17.89 -20.12
C THR A 19 23.24 -17.62 -21.62
N SER A 20 23.91 -16.58 -22.11
CA SER A 20 24.22 -16.45 -23.55
C SER A 20 25.67 -16.68 -23.77
N SER A 21 25.94 -17.66 -24.65
CA SER A 21 27.24 -18.05 -25.16
C SER A 21 27.91 -16.95 -25.98
N ASN A 22 29.21 -16.81 -25.78
CA ASN A 22 30.19 -15.95 -26.39
C ASN A 22 30.14 -15.76 -27.91
N SER A 23 30.41 -14.53 -28.35
CA SER A 23 31.45 -14.27 -29.33
C SER A 23 31.95 -12.82 -29.26
N ASN A 24 33.28 -12.71 -29.21
CA ASN A 24 34.11 -11.49 -29.18
C ASN A 24 33.82 -10.47 -30.29
N LYS A 25 33.83 -9.15 -29.97
CA LYS A 25 34.76 -8.20 -30.65
C LYS A 25 34.77 -6.85 -29.87
N ASN A 26 36.00 -6.38 -29.65
CA ASN A 26 36.36 -5.09 -29.02
C ASN A 26 35.92 -3.87 -29.83
N SER A 27 35.42 -2.85 -29.13
CA SER A 27 35.67 -1.42 -29.43
C SER A 27 35.25 -0.56 -28.23
N PRO A 28 35.91 0.59 -27.93
CA PRO A 28 35.80 1.28 -26.67
C PRO A 28 34.75 2.39 -26.69
N GLY A 29 34.05 2.52 -25.57
CA GLY A 29 33.55 3.80 -25.07
C GLY A 29 32.21 4.27 -25.63
N GLN A 30 31.13 3.81 -25.05
CA GLN A 30 29.92 4.61 -24.84
C GLN A 30 29.32 4.19 -23.49
N ASP A 31 29.10 5.18 -22.65
CA ASP A 31 28.41 5.07 -21.39
C ASP A 31 26.97 4.59 -21.68
N GLU A 32 26.73 3.29 -21.59
CA GLU A 32 25.38 2.74 -21.66
C GLU A 32 24.67 3.13 -20.37
N SER A 33 23.89 4.22 -20.45
CA SER A 33 22.81 4.45 -19.48
C SER A 33 21.95 3.18 -19.47
N LYS A 34 22.09 2.39 -18.39
CA LYS A 34 21.26 1.21 -18.15
C LYS A 34 19.81 1.68 -18.21
N SER A 35 19.10 1.37 -19.28
CA SER A 35 17.66 1.52 -19.35
C SER A 35 17.06 0.62 -18.24
N VAL A 36 16.59 1.26 -17.19
CA VAL A 36 15.86 0.60 -16.10
C VAL A 36 14.61 0.00 -16.70
N SER A 37 14.46 -1.30 -16.61
CA SER A 37 13.26 -2.02 -17.06
C SER A 37 12.12 -1.72 -16.07
N ILE A 38 11.36 -0.68 -16.31
CA ILE A 38 10.24 -0.19 -15.49
C ILE A 38 9.20 -1.30 -15.22
N ASP A 39 9.08 -2.28 -16.11
CA ASP A 39 8.11 -3.39 -15.98
C ASP A 39 8.39 -4.39 -14.84
N LYS A 40 9.57 -4.28 -14.18
CA LYS A 40 9.97 -5.20 -13.10
C LYS A 40 10.06 -4.52 -11.73
N ASP A 41 9.90 -3.21 -11.66
CA ASP A 41 10.03 -2.45 -10.45
C ASP A 41 8.73 -2.48 -9.62
N TRP A 42 8.87 -2.40 -8.29
CA TRP A 42 7.77 -2.31 -7.31
C TRP A 42 7.83 -0.94 -6.65
N LEU A 43 7.24 0.07 -7.31
CA LEU A 43 7.52 1.50 -7.08
C LEU A 43 6.88 2.09 -5.83
N PHE A 44 5.81 1.48 -5.31
CA PHE A 44 5.11 1.92 -4.11
C PHE A 44 4.25 0.80 -3.53
N TRP A 45 3.48 1.10 -2.50
CA TRP A 45 2.59 0.14 -1.83
C TRP A 45 1.61 -0.49 -2.83
N ARG A 46 1.61 -1.78 -2.98
CA ARG A 46 0.84 -2.56 -3.96
C ARG A 46 1.37 -2.49 -5.41
N GLY A 47 2.64 -2.10 -5.59
CA GLY A 47 3.33 -2.13 -6.89
C GLY A 47 3.01 -0.96 -7.81
N PRO A 48 3.54 -0.96 -9.03
CA PRO A 48 3.52 0.20 -9.92
C PRO A 48 2.12 0.68 -10.30
N ASP A 49 1.15 -0.23 -10.35
CA ASP A 49 -0.24 0.09 -10.70
C ASP A 49 -1.17 0.15 -9.46
N GLY A 50 -0.65 -0.03 -8.24
CA GLY A 50 -1.41 -0.06 -7.00
C GLY A 50 -2.32 -1.29 -6.82
N THR A 51 -2.15 -2.32 -7.65
CA THR A 51 -3.09 -3.45 -7.77
C THR A 51 -2.68 -4.69 -6.99
N GLY A 52 -1.42 -4.76 -6.51
CA GLY A 52 -0.86 -5.97 -5.92
C GLY A 52 -0.54 -7.07 -6.94
N VAL A 53 -0.48 -6.74 -8.22
CA VAL A 53 -0.16 -7.67 -9.31
C VAL A 53 1.23 -7.35 -9.86
N SER A 54 2.12 -8.35 -9.85
CA SER A 54 3.43 -8.26 -10.48
C SER A 54 3.41 -8.89 -11.88
N LYS A 55 4.13 -8.29 -12.81
CA LYS A 55 4.34 -8.82 -14.17
C LYS A 55 5.55 -9.77 -14.24
N GLN A 56 6.23 -10.02 -13.13
CA GLN A 56 7.38 -10.95 -13.09
C GLN A 56 6.93 -12.37 -13.35
N THR A 57 7.79 -13.13 -14.03
CA THR A 57 7.59 -14.53 -14.42
C THR A 57 8.77 -15.38 -13.98
N ASN A 58 8.62 -16.71 -14.04
CA ASN A 58 9.60 -17.68 -13.60
C ASN A 58 9.94 -17.60 -12.11
N LEU A 59 8.93 -17.26 -11.32
CA LEU A 59 9.05 -17.24 -9.87
C LEU A 59 9.01 -18.67 -9.31
N PRO A 60 9.76 -18.98 -8.24
CA PRO A 60 9.80 -20.33 -7.69
C PRO A 60 8.45 -20.75 -7.11
N ASP A 61 8.12 -22.01 -7.24
CA ASP A 61 7.00 -22.65 -6.55
C ASP A 61 7.35 -22.93 -5.07
N LEU A 62 8.64 -23.19 -4.81
CA LEU A 62 9.15 -23.48 -3.49
C LEU A 62 9.96 -22.30 -2.96
N LEU A 63 9.50 -21.74 -1.85
CA LEU A 63 10.29 -20.80 -1.06
C LEU A 63 11.13 -21.57 -0.03
N SER A 64 12.35 -21.10 0.22
CA SER A 64 13.22 -21.61 1.27
C SER A 64 13.98 -20.45 1.91
N LEU A 65 14.24 -20.52 3.21
CA LEU A 65 15.14 -19.61 3.91
C LEU A 65 16.61 -19.96 3.74
N GLU A 66 16.90 -21.04 3.00
CA GLU A 66 18.24 -21.40 2.61
C GLU A 66 18.71 -20.60 1.37
N LYS A 67 20.01 -20.65 1.09
CA LYS A 67 20.69 -19.79 0.10
C LYS A 67 20.11 -19.79 -1.33
N GLU A 68 19.29 -20.77 -1.68
CA GLU A 68 18.70 -20.85 -3.02
C GLU A 68 17.56 -19.86 -3.25
N SER A 69 16.84 -19.49 -2.18
CA SER A 69 15.72 -18.54 -2.25
C SER A 69 15.97 -17.26 -1.45
N LEU A 70 16.83 -17.30 -0.44
CA LEU A 70 17.18 -16.14 0.38
C LEU A 70 18.48 -15.51 -0.12
N LEU A 71 18.39 -14.31 -0.73
CA LEU A 71 19.57 -13.57 -1.18
C LEU A 71 20.30 -12.89 -0.01
N TRP A 72 19.55 -12.21 0.82
CA TRP A 72 20.02 -11.47 1.99
C TRP A 72 18.89 -11.14 2.97
N SER A 73 19.23 -10.77 4.17
CA SER A 73 18.29 -10.29 5.18
C SER A 73 18.89 -9.11 5.93
N HIS A 74 18.04 -8.25 6.48
CA HIS A 74 18.43 -7.12 7.31
C HIS A 74 17.43 -6.94 8.44
N GLU A 75 17.93 -6.67 9.65
CA GLU A 75 17.10 -6.41 10.82
C GLU A 75 16.69 -4.95 10.86
N ILE A 76 15.39 -4.69 10.80
CA ILE A 76 14.76 -3.38 10.96
C ILE A 76 13.39 -3.57 11.61
N GLN A 77 13.01 -2.68 12.50
CA GLN A 77 11.69 -2.71 13.12
C GLN A 77 10.69 -1.89 12.28
N GLY A 78 9.40 -2.22 12.39
CA GLY A 78 8.32 -1.49 11.73
C GLY A 78 7.49 -2.31 10.76
N GLY A 79 6.40 -1.72 10.29
CA GLY A 79 5.44 -2.33 9.35
C GLY A 79 5.53 -1.73 7.94
N GLY A 80 6.68 -1.17 7.56
CA GLY A 80 6.84 -0.56 6.25
C GLY A 80 6.86 -1.59 5.11
N VAL A 81 6.25 -1.25 4.00
CA VAL A 81 6.29 -2.06 2.77
C VAL A 81 7.57 -1.77 2.01
N PRO A 82 8.38 -2.79 1.65
CA PRO A 82 9.54 -2.58 0.81
C PRO A 82 9.14 -2.18 -0.61
N VAL A 83 9.90 -1.26 -1.21
CA VAL A 83 9.76 -0.90 -2.61
C VAL A 83 11.08 -1.15 -3.34
N ILE A 84 10.99 -1.50 -4.62
CA ILE A 84 12.15 -1.87 -5.44
C ILE A 84 12.10 -1.06 -6.73
N ALA A 85 13.17 -0.34 -7.00
CA ALA A 85 13.29 0.46 -8.21
C ALA A 85 14.76 0.62 -8.63
N GLY A 86 15.03 0.45 -9.91
CA GLY A 86 16.35 0.70 -10.47
C GLY A 86 17.49 -0.10 -9.84
N GLY A 87 17.22 -1.34 -9.40
CA GLY A 87 18.21 -2.19 -8.73
C GLY A 87 18.46 -1.81 -7.26
N ARG A 88 17.64 -0.94 -6.68
CA ARG A 88 17.67 -0.54 -5.27
C ARG A 88 16.42 -1.04 -4.56
N ALA A 89 16.55 -1.40 -3.28
CA ALA A 89 15.45 -1.71 -2.40
C ALA A 89 15.39 -0.64 -1.30
N TYR A 90 14.21 -0.12 -1.06
CA TYR A 90 13.96 0.91 -0.05
C TYR A 90 13.05 0.33 1.02
N GLN A 91 13.48 0.46 2.28
CA GLN A 91 12.71 0.00 3.42
C GLN A 91 12.52 1.15 4.40
N PHE A 92 11.27 1.42 4.74
CA PHE A 92 10.90 2.31 5.81
C PHE A 92 10.65 1.52 7.07
N GLY A 93 11.25 1.92 8.17
CA GLY A 93 11.15 1.28 9.47
C GLY A 93 11.64 2.18 10.58
N TYR A 94 12.08 1.60 11.70
CA TYR A 94 12.66 2.38 12.81
C TYR A 94 13.70 1.56 13.57
N TYR A 95 14.58 2.29 14.29
CA TYR A 95 15.53 1.74 15.27
C TYR A 95 15.31 2.41 16.61
N GLY A 96 15.83 1.77 17.65
CA GLY A 96 15.75 2.29 19.01
C GLY A 96 14.41 2.01 19.70
N VAL A 97 14.30 2.48 20.92
CA VAL A 97 13.12 2.36 21.79
C VAL A 97 12.98 3.65 22.60
N ASP A 98 11.77 3.98 22.99
CA ASP A 98 11.47 5.15 23.82
C ASP A 98 12.12 6.45 23.27
N ASP A 99 12.93 7.14 24.06
CA ASP A 99 13.56 8.41 23.69
C ASP A 99 14.61 8.30 22.58
N ASP A 100 15.13 7.10 22.32
CA ASP A 100 16.11 6.81 21.27
C ASP A 100 15.45 6.36 19.95
N LEU A 101 14.13 6.36 19.87
CA LEU A 101 13.41 5.91 18.69
C LEU A 101 13.65 6.87 17.51
N GLN A 102 14.12 6.30 16.41
CA GLN A 102 14.32 7.02 15.15
C GLN A 102 13.67 6.24 14.00
N GLU A 103 12.75 6.85 13.32
CA GLU A 103 12.27 6.32 12.03
C GLU A 103 13.37 6.45 10.99
N VAL A 104 13.49 5.46 10.11
CA VAL A 104 14.56 5.38 9.14
C VAL A 104 14.07 4.92 7.79
N LEU A 105 14.54 5.60 6.74
CA LEU A 105 14.49 5.09 5.38
C LEU A 105 15.86 4.55 5.01
N VAL A 106 15.94 3.25 4.70
CA VAL A 106 17.17 2.58 4.31
C VAL A 106 17.09 2.22 2.84
N CYS A 107 18.14 2.54 2.10
CA CYS A 107 18.32 2.14 0.71
C CYS A 107 19.41 1.07 0.61
N PHE A 108 19.06 -0.06 0.01
CA PHE A 108 19.94 -1.19 -0.22
C PHE A 108 20.22 -1.36 -1.72
N ASP A 109 21.37 -1.90 -2.05
CA ASP A 109 21.57 -2.60 -3.31
C ASP A 109 20.69 -3.86 -3.32
N ALA A 110 19.74 -3.96 -4.24
CA ALA A 110 18.73 -5.02 -4.23
C ALA A 110 19.30 -6.42 -4.43
N ALA A 111 20.46 -6.55 -5.08
CA ALA A 111 21.07 -7.83 -5.35
C ALA A 111 21.92 -8.35 -4.17
N SER A 112 22.60 -7.46 -3.46
CA SER A 112 23.56 -7.85 -2.41
C SER A 112 23.08 -7.56 -0.98
N GLY A 113 22.03 -6.74 -0.78
CA GLY A 113 21.61 -6.28 0.53
C GLY A 113 22.53 -5.26 1.18
N LYS A 114 23.56 -4.79 0.45
CA LYS A 114 24.46 -3.76 0.97
C LYS A 114 23.70 -2.45 1.15
N ILE A 115 23.80 -1.85 2.35
CA ILE A 115 23.28 -0.50 2.57
C ILE A 115 24.06 0.49 1.71
N LEU A 116 23.35 1.22 0.85
CA LEU A 116 23.88 2.31 0.05
C LEU A 116 23.83 3.62 0.82
N TRP A 117 22.72 3.88 1.49
CA TRP A 117 22.52 5.01 2.39
C TRP A 117 21.34 4.76 3.34
N GLU A 118 21.28 5.51 4.43
CA GLU A 118 20.13 5.57 5.34
C GLU A 118 19.87 7.02 5.76
N ARG A 119 18.60 7.33 6.06
CA ARG A 119 18.17 8.64 6.56
C ARG A 119 17.28 8.44 7.77
N ARG A 120 17.73 8.97 8.90
CA ARG A 120 17.08 8.86 10.20
C ARG A 120 16.34 10.14 10.54
N HIS A 121 15.17 9.97 11.10
CA HIS A 121 14.31 11.05 11.58
C HIS A 121 13.97 10.76 13.04
N SER A 122 14.36 11.66 13.93
CA SER A 122 13.94 11.58 15.33
C SER A 122 12.43 11.81 15.39
N ASP A 123 11.73 10.95 16.09
CA ASP A 123 10.33 11.10 16.41
C ASP A 123 10.19 11.44 17.90
N PHE A 124 9.13 12.13 18.27
CA PHE A 124 8.63 12.08 19.63
C PHE A 124 7.76 10.84 19.78
N ILE A 125 7.62 10.32 20.99
CA ILE A 125 6.82 9.12 21.26
C ILE A 125 5.34 9.42 20.90
N SER A 126 5.01 9.23 19.63
CA SER A 126 3.68 9.53 19.07
C SER A 126 2.70 8.38 19.20
N ASP A 127 3.16 7.16 19.51
CA ASP A 127 2.33 5.98 19.74
C ASP A 127 2.82 5.14 20.92
N ILE A 128 2.46 5.57 22.13
CA ILE A 128 2.82 4.90 23.39
C ILE A 128 2.06 3.58 23.64
N VAL A 129 1.05 3.26 22.84
CA VAL A 129 0.17 2.09 23.06
C VAL A 129 0.55 0.91 22.18
N TYR A 130 0.83 1.14 20.91
CA TYR A 130 0.95 0.08 19.90
C TYR A 130 2.31 0.06 19.19
N ASN A 131 3.18 1.03 19.41
CA ASN A 131 4.49 1.17 18.73
C ASN A 131 4.40 1.05 17.19
N ARG A 132 3.41 1.67 16.59
CA ARG A 132 3.17 1.61 15.14
C ARG A 132 3.98 2.67 14.40
N TYR A 133 5.30 2.55 14.45
CA TYR A 133 6.24 3.39 13.72
C TYR A 133 6.68 2.71 12.44
N GLY A 134 7.18 3.49 11.48
CA GLY A 134 7.62 2.96 10.20
C GLY A 134 6.51 2.22 9.45
N VAL A 135 5.28 2.72 9.51
CA VAL A 135 4.11 2.14 8.81
C VAL A 135 3.90 2.87 7.50
N GLY A 136 3.58 2.13 6.46
CA GLY A 136 3.39 2.64 5.11
C GLY A 136 4.50 2.20 4.17
N ALA A 137 4.64 2.87 3.06
CA ALA A 137 5.70 2.62 2.09
C ALA A 137 6.36 3.93 1.68
N ALA A 138 7.62 3.88 1.28
CA ALA A 138 8.16 4.87 0.39
C ALA A 138 7.53 4.73 -1.00
N CYS A 139 7.65 5.75 -1.85
CA CYS A 139 7.36 5.62 -3.26
C CYS A 139 8.52 6.19 -4.07
N VAL A 140 8.75 5.60 -5.24
CA VAL A 140 9.85 5.99 -6.12
C VAL A 140 9.30 6.52 -7.44
N ASP A 141 9.78 7.68 -7.86
CA ASP A 141 9.51 8.22 -9.18
C ASP A 141 10.36 7.46 -10.21
N SER A 142 9.73 6.71 -11.08
CA SER A 142 10.41 5.90 -12.11
C SER A 142 11.22 6.74 -13.10
N ALA A 143 10.87 8.00 -13.28
CA ALA A 143 11.54 8.87 -14.25
C ALA A 143 12.87 9.44 -13.71
N THR A 144 12.95 9.74 -12.42
CA THR A 144 14.10 10.40 -11.80
C THR A 144 14.86 9.51 -10.81
N GLY A 145 14.24 8.44 -10.30
CA GLY A 145 14.75 7.65 -9.19
C GLY A 145 14.61 8.34 -7.83
N ASN A 146 13.95 9.50 -7.76
CA ASN A 146 13.70 10.18 -6.50
C ASN A 146 12.73 9.36 -5.65
N VAL A 147 12.93 9.39 -4.34
CA VAL A 147 12.14 8.63 -3.37
C VAL A 147 11.47 9.56 -2.37
N TYR A 148 10.21 9.29 -2.10
CA TYR A 148 9.40 10.07 -1.16
C TYR A 148 8.81 9.15 -0.11
N PHE A 149 8.76 9.62 1.12
CA PHE A 149 8.13 8.89 2.22
C PHE A 149 7.57 9.87 3.26
N GLN A 150 6.73 9.36 4.15
CA GLN A 150 6.12 10.14 5.22
C GLN A 150 6.38 9.46 6.55
N THR A 151 6.93 10.20 7.51
CA THR A 151 7.13 9.71 8.88
C THR A 151 5.81 9.60 9.65
N SER A 152 5.81 8.87 10.78
CA SER A 152 4.63 8.75 11.64
C SER A 152 4.13 10.10 12.16
N PRO A 153 4.97 11.07 12.58
CA PRO A 153 4.52 12.41 12.92
C PRO A 153 3.98 13.21 11.73
N GLY A 154 4.28 12.82 10.51
CA GLY A 154 3.79 13.48 9.30
C GLY A 154 4.79 14.42 8.65
N LEU A 155 6.08 14.15 8.78
CA LEU A 155 7.09 14.78 7.94
C LEU A 155 7.11 14.08 6.59
N LEU A 156 6.69 14.77 5.53
CA LEU A 156 6.79 14.30 4.14
C LEU A 156 8.12 14.77 3.57
N VAL A 157 8.93 13.84 3.07
CA VAL A 157 10.30 14.14 2.60
C VAL A 157 10.54 13.55 1.22
N GLY A 158 11.22 14.30 0.37
CA GLY A 158 11.77 13.85 -0.90
C GLY A 158 13.29 13.79 -0.86
N TYR A 159 13.85 12.68 -1.34
CA TYR A 159 15.28 12.48 -1.56
C TYR A 159 15.57 12.14 -3.01
N ASP A 160 16.75 12.48 -3.49
CA ASP A 160 17.25 11.91 -4.74
C ASP A 160 17.68 10.44 -4.54
N SER A 161 18.06 9.78 -5.63
CA SER A 161 18.48 8.39 -5.60
C SER A 161 19.72 8.15 -4.70
N ASP A 162 20.55 9.15 -4.45
CA ASP A 162 21.74 9.05 -3.60
C ASP A 162 21.47 9.46 -2.14
N GLY A 163 20.19 9.75 -1.83
CA GLY A 163 19.71 10.09 -0.51
C GLY A 163 19.98 11.55 -0.13
N ASN A 164 20.29 12.44 -1.08
CA ASN A 164 20.35 13.87 -0.78
C ASN A 164 18.94 14.43 -0.69
N LYS A 165 18.67 15.21 0.37
CA LYS A 165 17.34 15.79 0.59
C LYS A 165 17.03 16.83 -0.50
N LEU A 166 15.90 16.65 -1.17
CA LEU A 166 15.37 17.60 -2.15
C LEU A 166 14.51 18.65 -1.45
N TRP A 167 13.55 18.20 -0.66
CA TRP A 167 12.64 19.04 0.09
C TRP A 167 11.99 18.27 1.24
N GLU A 168 11.34 18.98 2.16
CA GLU A 168 10.52 18.42 3.21
C GLU A 168 9.34 19.32 3.54
N ARG A 169 8.23 18.72 4.05
CA ARG A 169 7.02 19.40 4.52
C ARG A 169 6.53 18.77 5.81
N SER A 170 6.30 19.56 6.81
CA SER A 170 5.68 19.11 8.06
C SER A 170 4.18 19.22 7.96
N LEU A 171 3.50 18.08 7.70
CA LEU A 171 2.04 18.08 7.63
C LEU A 171 1.40 18.41 8.99
N MET A 172 2.10 18.16 10.08
CA MET A 172 1.65 18.52 11.43
C MET A 172 1.67 20.04 11.62
N GLU A 173 2.78 20.70 11.28
CA GLU A 173 2.94 22.15 11.51
C GLU A 173 2.23 23.00 10.46
N GLU A 174 2.26 22.60 9.21
CA GLU A 174 1.72 23.36 8.10
C GLU A 174 0.21 23.11 7.89
N PHE A 175 -0.27 21.88 8.17
CA PHE A 175 -1.64 21.46 7.83
C PHE A 175 -2.43 20.89 9.01
N ALA A 176 -1.94 21.03 10.24
CA ALA A 176 -2.59 20.54 11.46
C ALA A 176 -2.91 19.04 11.43
N ARG A 177 -2.05 18.21 10.79
CA ARG A 177 -2.20 16.75 10.77
C ARG A 177 -2.18 16.23 12.21
N LEU A 178 -3.14 15.36 12.53
CA LEU A 178 -3.16 14.63 13.78
C LEU A 178 -2.11 13.51 13.74
N THR A 179 -1.33 13.34 14.80
CA THR A 179 -0.32 12.28 14.88
C THR A 179 -0.81 11.07 15.66
N PHE A 180 -1.59 11.29 16.71
CA PHE A 180 -2.08 10.26 17.62
C PHE A 180 -3.45 10.66 18.20
N PRO A 181 -4.36 9.69 18.51
CA PRO A 181 -4.23 8.24 18.24
C PRO A 181 -4.55 7.85 16.81
N ASN A 182 -5.37 8.59 16.08
CA ASN A 182 -5.99 8.18 14.82
C ASN A 182 -5.52 9.03 13.62
N GLY A 183 -4.37 9.66 13.73
CA GLY A 183 -3.83 10.53 12.66
C GLY A 183 -3.01 9.80 11.60
N ARG A 184 -2.72 8.51 11.78
CA ARG A 184 -1.87 7.76 10.85
C ARG A 184 -2.59 7.43 9.56
N THR A 185 -1.86 7.58 8.47
CA THR A 185 -2.31 7.30 7.10
C THR A 185 -1.28 6.45 6.37
N GLY A 186 -1.66 5.91 5.21
CA GLY A 186 -0.73 5.21 4.32
C GLY A 186 0.40 6.12 3.82
N GLY A 187 1.38 5.52 3.15
CA GLY A 187 2.49 6.26 2.55
C GLY A 187 2.08 7.12 1.35
N PRO A 188 2.95 8.03 0.91
CA PRO A 188 2.72 8.84 -0.27
C PRO A 188 2.79 8.01 -1.56
N CYS A 189 2.28 8.57 -2.64
CA CYS A 189 2.35 7.99 -3.98
C CYS A 189 2.72 9.05 -5.00
N VAL A 190 3.57 8.69 -5.97
CA VAL A 190 3.90 9.55 -7.11
C VAL A 190 2.93 9.26 -8.26
N ASP A 191 2.31 10.31 -8.81
CA ASP A 191 1.52 10.23 -10.03
C ASP A 191 1.80 11.43 -10.95
N GLY A 192 2.56 11.20 -12.01
CA GLY A 192 3.05 12.25 -12.91
C GLY A 192 4.01 13.21 -12.19
N ASP A 193 3.64 14.47 -12.08
CA ASP A 193 4.45 15.51 -11.42
C ASP A 193 4.06 15.72 -9.95
N LEU A 194 3.20 14.88 -9.40
CA LEU A 194 2.64 15.04 -8.06
C LEU A 194 3.10 13.95 -7.11
N VAL A 195 3.34 14.34 -5.86
CA VAL A 195 3.40 13.45 -4.69
C VAL A 195 2.10 13.63 -3.94
N ILE A 196 1.26 12.58 -3.92
CA ILE A 196 -0.06 12.61 -3.29
C ILE A 196 0.01 11.87 -1.97
N THR A 197 -0.52 12.46 -0.91
CA THR A 197 -0.58 11.85 0.43
C THR A 197 -1.91 12.14 1.11
N HIS A 198 -2.20 11.32 2.11
CA HIS A 198 -3.41 11.39 2.93
C HIS A 198 -3.07 11.90 4.34
N ALA A 199 -3.93 12.74 4.89
CA ALA A 199 -3.80 13.23 6.26
C ALA A 199 -5.15 13.38 6.95
N ILE A 200 -5.20 13.04 8.23
CA ILE A 200 -6.31 13.35 9.12
C ILE A 200 -5.92 14.54 9.97
N THR A 201 -6.74 15.60 9.93
CA THR A 201 -6.43 16.85 10.64
C THR A 201 -6.95 16.85 12.05
N ALA A 202 -6.31 17.62 12.94
CA ALA A 202 -6.74 17.82 14.31
C ALA A 202 -8.13 18.46 14.40
N ASN A 203 -8.82 18.18 15.49
CA ASN A 203 -10.14 18.73 15.78
C ASN A 203 -10.03 19.96 16.70
N TRP A 204 -10.33 21.12 16.17
CA TRP A 204 -10.35 22.40 16.88
C TRP A 204 -11.79 22.88 17.16
N GLY A 205 -12.74 21.96 17.27
CA GLY A 205 -14.14 22.24 17.51
C GLY A 205 -14.86 22.78 16.26
N LYS A 206 -15.91 23.63 16.47
CA LYS A 206 -16.74 24.11 15.37
C LYS A 206 -16.00 25.00 14.36
N GLN A 207 -14.96 25.71 14.78
CA GLN A 207 -14.17 26.59 13.91
C GLN A 207 -13.18 25.85 13.01
N GLY A 208 -12.71 24.69 13.47
CA GLY A 208 -11.76 23.85 12.73
C GLY A 208 -12.02 22.38 13.00
N PRO A 209 -13.13 21.82 12.53
CA PRO A 209 -13.42 20.42 12.76
C PRO A 209 -12.43 19.52 12.03
N ALA A 210 -12.13 18.36 12.63
CA ALA A 210 -11.29 17.34 12.00
C ALA A 210 -11.80 17.01 10.60
N ARG A 211 -10.87 16.75 9.69
CA ARG A 211 -11.15 16.42 8.30
C ARG A 211 -10.24 15.28 7.84
N ASP A 212 -10.80 14.50 6.96
CA ASP A 212 -10.09 13.52 6.16
C ASP A 212 -9.68 14.19 4.86
N ARG A 213 -8.36 14.38 4.64
CA ARG A 213 -7.84 15.20 3.56
C ARG A 213 -6.76 14.49 2.77
N PHE A 214 -6.72 14.80 1.47
CA PHE A 214 -5.62 14.49 0.58
C PHE A 214 -4.92 15.76 0.15
N TYR A 215 -3.62 15.67 -0.04
CA TYR A 215 -2.77 16.75 -0.51
C TYR A 215 -1.92 16.25 -1.67
N ALA A 216 -1.69 17.11 -2.65
CA ALA A 216 -0.70 16.87 -3.68
C ALA A 216 0.34 17.99 -3.67
N PHE A 217 1.58 17.58 -3.73
CA PHE A 217 2.75 18.46 -3.80
C PHE A 217 3.45 18.26 -5.14
N ASP A 218 4.04 19.32 -5.67
CA ASP A 218 4.96 19.20 -6.81
C ASP A 218 6.15 18.32 -6.38
N LYS A 219 6.43 17.27 -7.12
CA LYS A 219 7.44 16.28 -6.75
C LYS A 219 8.85 16.85 -6.70
N ASN A 220 9.14 17.94 -7.44
CA ASN A 220 10.47 18.53 -7.53
C ASN A 220 10.70 19.60 -6.45
N THR A 221 9.67 20.41 -6.14
CA THR A 221 9.80 21.56 -5.24
C THR A 221 9.19 21.33 -3.87
N GLY A 222 8.27 20.37 -3.71
CA GLY A 222 7.48 20.16 -2.51
C GLY A 222 6.41 21.25 -2.30
N ASP A 223 6.10 22.08 -3.30
CA ASP A 223 5.05 23.08 -3.19
C ASP A 223 3.66 22.43 -3.26
N LEU A 224 2.74 22.92 -2.44
CA LEU A 224 1.37 22.44 -2.45
C LEU A 224 0.67 22.83 -3.77
N VAL A 225 0.20 21.84 -4.51
CA VAL A 225 -0.54 22.03 -5.77
C VAL A 225 -2.05 22.06 -5.50
N TRP A 226 -2.55 21.10 -4.73
CA TRP A 226 -3.96 21.06 -4.34
C TRP A 226 -4.17 20.37 -3.00
N SER A 227 -5.28 20.68 -2.36
CA SER A 227 -5.82 19.95 -1.21
C SER A 227 -7.27 19.55 -1.47
N SER A 228 -7.67 18.38 -0.99
CA SER A 228 -9.00 17.80 -1.20
C SER A 228 -9.59 17.31 0.10
N THR A 229 -10.91 17.50 0.29
CA THR A 229 -11.66 17.00 1.45
C THR A 229 -12.86 16.19 0.96
N PRO A 230 -12.65 14.94 0.50
CA PRO A 230 -13.72 14.12 -0.06
C PRO A 230 -14.63 13.51 1.01
N GLY A 231 -14.09 13.34 2.22
CA GLY A 231 -14.76 12.71 3.35
C GLY A 231 -15.50 13.69 4.26
N ILE A 232 -15.96 13.16 5.36
CA ILE A 232 -16.57 13.91 6.48
C ILE A 232 -15.63 13.89 7.69
N THR A 233 -16.14 14.15 8.89
CA THR A 233 -15.35 14.04 10.12
C THR A 233 -14.87 12.60 10.31
N PRO A 234 -13.55 12.35 10.41
CA PRO A 234 -13.00 11.02 10.61
C PRO A 234 -13.26 10.53 12.04
N ASN A 235 -13.51 9.25 12.18
CA ASN A 235 -13.65 8.56 13.46
C ASN A 235 -12.44 7.67 13.77
N ASP A 236 -11.59 7.40 12.79
CA ASP A 236 -10.45 6.47 12.90
C ASP A 236 -9.34 6.86 11.93
N SER A 237 -8.22 6.13 11.97
CA SER A 237 -7.16 6.19 10.97
C SER A 237 -7.59 5.60 9.62
N SER A 238 -6.82 5.87 8.57
CA SER A 238 -6.89 5.17 7.30
C SER A 238 -5.50 4.93 6.73
N PHE A 239 -5.17 3.67 6.52
CA PHE A 239 -3.92 3.23 5.88
C PHE A 239 -4.12 2.86 4.41
N SER A 240 -5.30 3.15 3.86
CA SER A 240 -5.66 2.75 2.50
C SER A 240 -4.65 3.30 1.48
N PRO A 241 -3.98 2.44 0.70
CA PRO A 241 -3.18 2.88 -0.43
C PRO A 241 -4.06 3.49 -1.52
N LEU A 242 -3.44 4.32 -2.37
CA LEU A 242 -4.12 4.93 -3.51
C LEU A 242 -4.15 3.94 -4.69
N THR A 243 -5.31 3.78 -5.31
CA THR A 243 -5.47 2.97 -6.53
C THR A 243 -5.89 3.88 -7.66
N PHE A 244 -5.06 3.96 -8.72
CA PHE A 244 -5.25 4.90 -9.83
C PHE A 244 -5.97 4.28 -11.02
N GLU A 245 -6.72 5.10 -11.75
CA GLU A 245 -7.39 4.72 -12.98
C GLU A 245 -7.40 5.87 -13.99
N ASP A 246 -7.18 5.55 -15.26
CA ASP A 246 -7.43 6.45 -16.39
C ASP A 246 -8.83 6.19 -16.92
N LEU A 247 -9.75 7.12 -16.70
CA LEU A 247 -11.12 7.01 -17.15
C LEU A 247 -11.23 7.30 -18.66
N PRO A 248 -12.27 6.79 -19.33
CA PRO A 248 -12.58 7.18 -20.70
C PRO A 248 -12.63 8.72 -20.84
N GLY A 249 -11.92 9.25 -21.82
CA GLY A 249 -11.78 10.70 -22.02
C GLY A 249 -10.50 11.29 -21.38
N GLY A 250 -9.64 10.45 -20.79
CA GLY A 250 -8.30 10.84 -20.32
C GLY A 250 -8.27 11.51 -18.93
N ARG A 251 -9.36 11.45 -18.19
CA ARG A 251 -9.39 11.92 -16.80
C ARG A 251 -8.71 10.91 -15.88
N ARG A 252 -7.63 11.32 -15.22
CA ARG A 252 -6.91 10.52 -14.24
C ARG A 252 -7.55 10.66 -12.87
N VAL A 253 -7.95 9.56 -12.24
CA VAL A 253 -8.54 9.53 -10.90
C VAL A 253 -7.81 8.56 -9.99
N PHE A 254 -8.04 8.69 -8.69
CA PHE A 254 -7.68 7.65 -7.73
C PHE A 254 -8.81 7.38 -6.76
N TYR A 255 -8.76 6.18 -6.21
CA TYR A 255 -9.66 5.69 -5.17
C TYR A 255 -8.88 5.43 -3.89
N SER A 256 -9.52 5.64 -2.75
CA SER A 256 -8.95 5.35 -1.43
C SER A 256 -10.05 5.16 -0.39
N GLY A 257 -9.74 4.38 0.63
CA GLY A 257 -10.50 4.40 1.87
C GLY A 257 -10.16 5.64 2.71
N THR A 258 -11.04 5.99 3.62
CA THR A 258 -10.89 7.17 4.51
C THR A 258 -11.17 6.80 5.96
N GLY A 259 -10.67 7.60 6.91
CA GLY A 259 -10.91 7.44 8.35
C GLY A 259 -12.35 7.71 8.78
N CYS A 260 -13.15 8.29 7.89
CA CYS A 260 -14.59 8.47 8.10
C CYS A 260 -15.46 7.34 7.53
N GLY A 261 -14.85 6.22 7.16
CA GLY A 261 -15.56 5.01 6.71
C GLY A 261 -16.06 5.05 5.27
N HIS A 262 -15.56 5.95 4.45
CA HIS A 262 -15.94 6.06 3.04
C HIS A 262 -14.85 5.50 2.12
N VAL A 263 -15.28 4.96 1.00
CA VAL A 263 -14.49 4.87 -0.23
C VAL A 263 -14.75 6.13 -1.03
N VAL A 264 -13.69 6.77 -1.52
CA VAL A 264 -13.75 8.04 -2.26
C VAL A 264 -13.09 7.92 -3.62
N CYS A 265 -13.55 8.72 -4.57
CA CYS A 265 -12.94 8.94 -5.86
C CYS A 265 -12.57 10.41 -6.02
N ILE A 266 -11.34 10.68 -6.41
CA ILE A 266 -10.78 12.03 -6.50
C ILE A 266 -10.07 12.18 -7.85
N ASP A 267 -10.23 13.33 -8.49
CA ASP A 267 -9.46 13.71 -9.66
C ASP A 267 -7.99 13.93 -9.25
N ALA A 268 -7.09 13.15 -9.83
CA ALA A 268 -5.67 13.14 -9.42
C ALA A 268 -4.94 14.44 -9.78
N ARG A 269 -5.40 15.18 -10.80
CA ARG A 269 -4.74 16.41 -11.26
C ARG A 269 -5.21 17.66 -10.53
N THR A 270 -6.47 17.67 -10.09
CA THR A 270 -7.11 18.86 -9.51
C THR A 270 -7.48 18.73 -8.04
N GLY A 271 -7.48 17.50 -7.51
CA GLY A 271 -7.97 17.21 -6.18
C GLY A 271 -9.50 17.30 -6.04
N GLN A 272 -10.24 17.50 -7.15
CA GLN A 272 -11.70 17.57 -7.08
C GLN A 272 -12.28 16.25 -6.57
N PRO A 273 -13.03 16.24 -5.44
CA PRO A 273 -13.77 15.07 -5.01
C PRO A 273 -14.89 14.78 -6.02
N LEU A 274 -15.00 13.51 -6.47
CA LEU A 274 -15.97 13.13 -7.50
C LEU A 274 -17.14 12.38 -6.91
N TRP A 275 -16.87 11.36 -6.11
CA TRP A 275 -17.91 10.63 -5.38
C TRP A 275 -17.35 9.97 -4.12
N ARG A 276 -18.24 9.62 -3.23
CA ARG A 276 -17.97 8.85 -2.03
C ARG A 276 -19.10 7.85 -1.75
N PHE A 277 -18.73 6.74 -1.14
CA PHE A 277 -19.65 5.70 -0.68
C PHE A 277 -19.31 5.31 0.76
N GLN A 278 -20.26 5.38 1.67
CA GLN A 278 -20.04 5.02 3.07
C GLN A 278 -20.19 3.52 3.29
N MET A 279 -19.15 2.86 3.82
CA MET A 279 -19.16 1.42 4.12
C MET A 279 -19.29 1.13 5.61
N SER A 280 -18.68 1.96 6.46
CA SER A 280 -18.50 1.68 7.89
C SER A 280 -18.60 2.93 8.74
N TYR A 281 -18.67 2.76 10.07
CA TYR A 281 -18.51 3.86 11.03
C TYR A 281 -17.04 4.21 11.26
N GLY A 282 -16.13 3.25 11.25
CA GLY A 282 -14.69 3.46 11.40
C GLY A 282 -13.95 3.50 10.08
N GLY A 283 -12.62 3.64 10.14
CA GLY A 283 -11.78 3.80 8.96
C GLY A 283 -11.79 2.60 8.01
N VAL A 284 -11.83 2.85 6.71
CA VAL A 284 -11.51 1.89 5.65
C VAL A 284 -10.01 1.94 5.43
N ASN A 285 -9.30 0.93 5.93
CA ASN A 285 -7.84 0.88 5.93
C ASN A 285 -7.25 0.07 4.77
N SER A 286 -8.04 -0.80 4.17
CA SER A 286 -7.65 -1.58 3.00
C SER A 286 -7.74 -0.74 1.73
N GLY A 287 -6.89 -1.03 0.77
CA GLY A 287 -7.04 -0.49 -0.57
C GLY A 287 -8.24 -1.10 -1.30
N VAL A 288 -8.52 -0.57 -2.45
CA VAL A 288 -9.62 -1.05 -3.31
C VAL A 288 -9.08 -1.76 -4.54
N VAL A 289 -9.89 -2.62 -5.13
CA VAL A 289 -9.61 -3.19 -6.45
C VAL A 289 -10.61 -2.68 -7.47
N ILE A 290 -10.14 -2.51 -8.70
CA ILE A 290 -10.94 -2.07 -9.83
C ILE A 290 -11.30 -3.30 -10.66
N HIS A 291 -12.60 -3.51 -10.86
CA HIS A 291 -13.14 -4.52 -11.75
C HIS A 291 -14.11 -3.87 -12.72
N GLU A 292 -13.68 -3.66 -13.96
CA GLU A 292 -14.47 -2.98 -14.99
C GLU A 292 -15.05 -1.64 -14.52
N ASN A 293 -16.37 -1.52 -14.48
CA ASN A 293 -17.06 -0.32 -13.97
C ASN A 293 -17.44 -0.40 -12.49
N THR A 294 -16.69 -1.18 -11.72
CA THR A 294 -16.95 -1.48 -10.31
C THR A 294 -15.71 -1.25 -9.47
N ILE A 295 -15.92 -0.78 -8.25
CA ILE A 295 -14.90 -0.73 -7.19
C ILE A 295 -15.27 -1.76 -6.14
N ILE A 296 -14.36 -2.68 -5.82
CA ILE A 296 -14.52 -3.65 -4.75
C ILE A 296 -13.66 -3.22 -3.57
N ALA A 297 -14.26 -3.08 -2.40
CA ALA A 297 -13.61 -2.62 -1.18
C ALA A 297 -13.99 -3.51 0.00
N ILE A 298 -13.08 -3.62 0.98
CA ILE A 298 -13.27 -4.39 2.21
C ILE A 298 -12.90 -3.53 3.41
N HIS A 299 -13.54 -3.78 4.55
CA HIS A 299 -13.19 -3.17 5.84
C HIS A 299 -13.35 -4.15 7.00
N GLY A 300 -12.79 -3.79 8.17
CA GLY A 300 -12.87 -4.57 9.41
C GLY A 300 -13.46 -3.78 10.58
N LYS A 301 -14.39 -2.87 10.30
CA LYS A 301 -15.05 -2.03 11.32
C LYS A 301 -16.55 -2.32 11.37
N GLU A 302 -17.26 -1.63 12.28
CA GLU A 302 -18.69 -1.74 12.43
C GLU A 302 -19.42 -1.29 11.15
N ASN A 303 -20.34 -2.13 10.69
CA ASN A 303 -21.20 -1.81 9.56
C ASN A 303 -22.23 -0.74 9.93
N ILE A 304 -22.62 0.10 8.96
CA ILE A 304 -23.58 1.21 9.18
C ILE A 304 -25.05 0.75 9.29
N ASP A 305 -25.35 -0.45 8.81
CA ASP A 305 -26.72 -0.95 8.62
C ASP A 305 -26.94 -2.38 9.15
N SER A 306 -25.95 -2.93 9.87
CA SER A 306 -26.07 -4.26 10.52
C SER A 306 -25.19 -4.33 11.77
N SER A 307 -25.41 -5.35 12.60
CA SER A 307 -24.60 -5.62 13.80
C SER A 307 -23.34 -6.44 13.53
N THR A 308 -23.10 -6.86 12.29
CA THR A 308 -21.89 -7.56 11.91
C THR A 308 -20.70 -6.62 11.81
N ILE A 309 -19.50 -7.14 11.99
CA ILE A 309 -18.24 -6.42 11.80
C ILE A 309 -17.61 -6.90 10.51
N GLY A 310 -17.14 -5.94 9.71
CA GLY A 310 -16.50 -6.22 8.42
C GLY A 310 -17.50 -6.46 7.30
N ARG A 311 -17.06 -6.12 6.11
CA ARG A 311 -17.85 -6.26 4.87
C ARG A 311 -16.95 -6.10 3.66
N MET A 312 -17.21 -6.88 2.63
CA MET A 312 -16.73 -6.60 1.27
C MET A 312 -17.91 -6.19 0.39
N VAL A 313 -17.73 -5.15 -0.40
CA VAL A 313 -18.79 -4.56 -1.25
C VAL A 313 -18.24 -4.28 -2.64
N ALA A 314 -19.03 -4.61 -3.67
CA ALA A 314 -18.82 -4.13 -5.03
C ALA A 314 -19.71 -2.91 -5.28
N ILE A 315 -19.08 -1.78 -5.59
CA ILE A 315 -19.69 -0.47 -5.75
C ILE A 315 -19.71 -0.12 -7.23
N GLN A 316 -20.88 0.09 -7.81
CA GLN A 316 -21.05 0.57 -9.17
C GLN A 316 -20.51 2.01 -9.29
N LYS A 317 -19.55 2.25 -10.17
CA LYS A 317 -19.10 3.62 -10.48
C LYS A 317 -20.24 4.41 -11.13
N PRO A 318 -20.41 5.70 -10.79
CA PRO A 318 -21.45 6.52 -11.42
C PRO A 318 -21.16 6.70 -12.92
N LYS A 319 -22.21 6.60 -13.75
CA LYS A 319 -22.09 6.78 -15.20
C LYS A 319 -21.68 8.18 -15.62
N LYS A 320 -21.98 9.17 -14.79
CA LYS A 320 -21.62 10.58 -14.98
C LYS A 320 -20.91 11.07 -13.71
N LEU A 321 -19.81 11.74 -13.88
CA LEU A 321 -19.06 12.38 -12.80
C LEU A 321 -19.46 13.85 -12.71
N PRO A 322 -19.30 14.47 -11.51
CA PRO A 322 -19.55 15.89 -11.35
C PRO A 322 -18.62 16.71 -12.26
N SER A 323 -19.17 17.81 -12.80
CA SER A 323 -18.40 18.80 -13.52
C SER A 323 -17.51 19.61 -12.57
N VAL A 324 -16.62 20.41 -13.11
CA VAL A 324 -15.78 21.30 -12.31
C VAL A 324 -16.66 22.23 -11.47
N ASN A 325 -16.39 22.29 -10.15
CA ASN A 325 -17.16 23.06 -9.15
C ASN A 325 -18.56 22.51 -8.80
N GLU A 326 -18.95 21.35 -9.30
CA GLU A 326 -20.12 20.65 -8.79
C GLU A 326 -19.80 19.94 -7.45
N GLU A 327 -20.84 19.74 -6.63
CA GLU A 327 -20.71 19.01 -5.37
C GLU A 327 -20.37 17.53 -5.62
N ILE A 328 -19.65 16.93 -4.65
CA ILE A 328 -19.34 15.50 -4.64
C ILE A 328 -20.64 14.67 -4.62
N PHE A 329 -20.70 13.62 -5.43
CA PHE A 329 -21.81 12.67 -5.38
C PHE A 329 -21.66 11.76 -4.15
N THR A 330 -22.73 11.66 -3.36
CA THR A 330 -22.80 10.67 -2.29
C THR A 330 -23.64 9.49 -2.80
N LEU A 331 -22.97 8.35 -2.98
CA LEU A 331 -23.61 7.13 -3.43
C LEU A 331 -24.30 6.46 -2.25
N GLY A 332 -25.52 5.97 -2.46
CA GLY A 332 -26.27 5.18 -1.49
C GLY A 332 -26.21 3.70 -1.78
N LYS A 333 -27.04 2.95 -1.10
CA LYS A 333 -27.12 1.47 -1.21
C LYS A 333 -27.47 0.98 -2.62
N GLU A 334 -28.10 1.81 -3.41
CA GLU A 334 -28.43 1.53 -4.83
C GLU A 334 -27.18 1.38 -5.71
N ALA A 335 -26.03 1.83 -5.25
CA ALA A 335 -24.76 1.62 -5.94
C ALA A 335 -24.12 0.27 -5.63
N GLU A 336 -24.64 -0.50 -4.69
CA GLU A 336 -24.12 -1.84 -4.39
C GLU A 336 -24.58 -2.86 -5.45
N ILE A 337 -23.63 -3.52 -6.08
CA ILE A 337 -23.89 -4.64 -6.97
C ILE A 337 -24.08 -5.91 -6.15
N TRP A 338 -23.14 -6.15 -5.24
CA TRP A 338 -23.19 -7.22 -4.25
C TRP A 338 -22.47 -6.82 -2.96
N ARG A 339 -22.80 -7.52 -1.90
CA ARG A 339 -22.10 -7.43 -0.62
C ARG A 339 -21.91 -8.81 0.00
N ASN A 340 -20.86 -8.95 0.77
CA ASN A 340 -20.61 -10.10 1.62
C ASN A 340 -20.29 -9.57 3.03
N ASP A 341 -21.26 -9.71 3.95
CA ASP A 341 -21.10 -9.38 5.36
C ASP A 341 -20.29 -10.50 6.04
N SER A 342 -19.51 -10.20 7.04
CA SER A 342 -18.59 -11.11 7.73
C SER A 342 -17.22 -11.30 7.06
N MET A 343 -16.93 -10.59 6.00
CA MET A 343 -15.59 -10.45 5.43
C MET A 343 -14.84 -9.35 6.18
N GLU A 344 -14.11 -9.73 7.24
CA GLU A 344 -13.41 -8.76 8.08
C GLU A 344 -11.93 -8.70 7.70
N ALA A 345 -11.46 -7.54 7.22
CA ALA A 345 -10.04 -7.26 7.02
C ALA A 345 -9.68 -5.88 7.57
N PHE A 346 -8.62 -5.79 8.37
CA PHE A 346 -8.22 -4.51 8.96
C PHE A 346 -7.49 -3.63 7.94
N THR A 347 -6.33 -4.08 7.41
CA THR A 347 -5.58 -3.37 6.37
C THR A 347 -5.25 -4.23 5.16
N SER A 348 -5.50 -5.55 5.23
CA SER A 348 -5.24 -6.45 4.11
C SER A 348 -6.05 -6.02 2.89
N THR A 349 -5.33 -5.65 1.83
CA THR A 349 -5.91 -5.19 0.56
C THR A 349 -6.10 -6.40 -0.35
N PRO A 350 -7.27 -6.58 -0.95
CA PRO A 350 -7.51 -7.65 -1.91
C PRO A 350 -6.64 -7.50 -3.17
N VAL A 351 -6.46 -8.59 -3.90
CA VAL A 351 -5.91 -8.59 -5.26
C VAL A 351 -6.95 -9.15 -6.25
N TYR A 352 -7.04 -8.52 -7.41
CA TYR A 352 -7.95 -8.92 -8.48
C TYR A 352 -7.19 -9.53 -9.64
N ARG A 353 -7.67 -10.66 -10.12
CA ARG A 353 -7.16 -11.29 -11.35
C ARG A 353 -8.21 -12.17 -12.01
N GLU A 354 -8.45 -11.98 -13.31
CA GLU A 354 -9.26 -12.89 -14.13
C GLU A 354 -10.67 -13.19 -13.55
N ASN A 355 -11.43 -12.15 -13.24
CA ASN A 355 -12.75 -12.20 -12.58
C ASN A 355 -12.77 -12.78 -11.18
N ARG A 356 -11.61 -12.91 -10.51
CA ARG A 356 -11.49 -13.38 -9.15
C ARG A 356 -10.92 -12.32 -8.25
N VAL A 357 -11.44 -12.25 -7.03
CA VAL A 357 -10.93 -11.40 -5.94
C VAL A 357 -10.37 -12.31 -4.86
N TYR A 358 -9.09 -12.15 -4.56
CA TYR A 358 -8.42 -12.89 -3.50
C TYR A 358 -8.18 -11.94 -2.32
N SER A 359 -8.60 -12.34 -1.14
CA SER A 359 -8.46 -11.54 0.07
C SER A 359 -8.07 -12.40 1.26
N THR A 360 -7.13 -11.91 2.07
CA THR A 360 -6.91 -12.50 3.39
C THR A 360 -7.78 -11.77 4.41
N ILE A 361 -8.47 -12.53 5.24
CA ILE A 361 -9.40 -12.01 6.24
C ILE A 361 -8.92 -12.32 7.66
N LYS A 362 -9.48 -11.63 8.64
CA LYS A 362 -9.11 -11.70 10.06
C LYS A 362 -8.98 -13.11 10.62
N ARG A 363 -9.80 -14.04 10.16
CA ARG A 363 -9.74 -15.45 10.59
C ARG A 363 -8.52 -16.20 10.07
N GLY A 364 -7.56 -15.55 9.39
CA GLY A 364 -6.36 -16.19 8.84
C GLY A 364 -6.65 -17.06 7.62
N GLU A 365 -7.67 -16.74 6.88
CA GLU A 365 -8.12 -17.41 5.67
C GLU A 365 -7.79 -16.58 4.44
N LEU A 366 -7.34 -17.23 3.38
CA LEU A 366 -7.32 -16.71 2.02
C LEU A 366 -8.61 -17.14 1.33
N ILE A 367 -9.38 -16.17 0.85
CA ILE A 367 -10.67 -16.41 0.20
C ILE A 367 -10.58 -15.98 -1.26
N CYS A 368 -11.16 -16.77 -2.15
CA CYS A 368 -11.38 -16.46 -3.55
C CYS A 368 -12.87 -16.25 -3.79
N LEU A 369 -13.22 -15.10 -4.34
CA LEU A 369 -14.59 -14.74 -4.72
C LEU A 369 -14.69 -14.51 -6.23
N ASP A 370 -15.87 -14.77 -6.80
CA ASP A 370 -16.24 -14.26 -8.12
C ASP A 370 -16.44 -12.73 -8.04
N ALA A 371 -15.74 -11.99 -8.87
CA ALA A 371 -15.77 -10.52 -8.82
C ALA A 371 -17.12 -9.92 -9.25
N ASN A 372 -17.91 -10.64 -10.04
CA ASN A 372 -19.21 -10.17 -10.52
C ASN A 372 -20.33 -10.39 -9.52
N THR A 373 -20.28 -11.49 -8.77
CA THR A 373 -21.38 -11.92 -7.89
C THR A 373 -21.05 -11.79 -6.41
N GLY A 374 -19.75 -11.76 -6.02
CA GLY A 374 -19.31 -11.81 -4.64
C GLY A 374 -19.46 -13.18 -3.99
N GLU A 375 -19.84 -14.21 -4.76
CA GLU A 375 -19.93 -15.57 -4.27
C GLU A 375 -18.56 -16.17 -4.01
N GLU A 376 -18.46 -16.91 -2.91
CA GLU A 376 -17.24 -17.64 -2.55
C GLU A 376 -17.03 -18.83 -3.49
N ILE A 377 -15.86 -18.87 -4.13
CA ILE A 377 -15.42 -19.97 -4.97
C ILE A 377 -14.71 -21.00 -4.11
N TRP A 378 -13.74 -20.54 -3.30
CA TRP A 378 -13.04 -21.37 -2.34
C TRP A 378 -12.45 -20.56 -1.18
N THR A 379 -12.19 -21.24 -0.08
CA THR A 379 -11.52 -20.71 1.12
C THR A 379 -10.41 -21.65 1.55
N LEU A 380 -9.24 -21.07 1.89
CA LEU A 380 -8.06 -21.80 2.34
C LEU A 380 -7.55 -21.24 3.67
N LYS A 381 -7.51 -22.05 4.70
CA LYS A 381 -6.95 -21.70 6.02
C LYS A 381 -5.43 -21.68 5.93
N LEU A 382 -4.78 -20.54 6.24
CA LEU A 382 -3.33 -20.37 6.21
C LEU A 382 -2.72 -20.15 7.59
N ALA A 383 -3.37 -19.38 8.47
CA ALA A 383 -2.85 -19.01 9.78
C ALA A 383 -3.97 -18.89 10.82
N PRO A 384 -3.68 -18.78 12.11
CA PRO A 384 -4.71 -18.57 13.14
C PRO A 384 -5.52 -17.28 12.91
N ASP A 385 -4.85 -16.21 12.53
CA ASP A 385 -5.45 -14.89 12.25
C ASP A 385 -4.69 -14.13 11.17
N GLN A 386 -5.23 -12.99 10.75
CA GLN A 386 -4.60 -12.02 9.85
C GLN A 386 -4.99 -10.60 10.25
N VAL A 387 -4.03 -9.68 10.26
CA VAL A 387 -4.28 -8.29 10.64
C VAL A 387 -3.92 -7.33 9.53
N HIS A 388 -2.71 -7.40 8.96
CA HIS A 388 -2.18 -6.33 8.13
C HIS A 388 -1.79 -6.74 6.71
N ALA A 389 -1.02 -7.81 6.56
CA ALA A 389 -0.40 -8.15 5.29
C ALA A 389 -1.42 -8.52 4.21
N SER A 390 -1.08 -8.23 2.96
CA SER A 390 -1.94 -8.40 1.80
C SER A 390 -1.39 -9.45 0.83
N PRO A 391 -2.22 -10.22 0.13
CA PRO A 391 -1.75 -11.11 -0.91
C PRO A 391 -1.21 -10.34 -2.12
N THR A 392 -0.24 -10.91 -2.80
CA THR A 392 0.32 -10.40 -4.05
C THR A 392 0.22 -11.49 -5.12
N TRP A 393 -0.25 -11.11 -6.31
CA TRP A 393 -0.32 -12.01 -7.46
C TRP A 393 0.91 -11.85 -8.34
N ALA A 394 1.56 -12.96 -8.68
CA ALA A 394 2.66 -13.00 -9.63
C ALA A 394 2.78 -14.38 -10.26
N ASP A 395 3.08 -14.47 -11.56
CA ASP A 395 3.42 -15.72 -12.27
C ASP A 395 2.38 -16.84 -12.07
N GLY A 396 1.09 -16.51 -12.09
CA GLY A 396 0.02 -17.48 -11.87
C GLY A 396 -0.12 -18.00 -10.44
N LYS A 397 0.48 -17.33 -9.47
CA LYS A 397 0.51 -17.70 -8.05
C LYS A 397 0.19 -16.52 -7.15
N LEU A 398 -0.28 -16.82 -5.95
CA LEU A 398 -0.45 -15.88 -4.85
C LEU A 398 0.69 -16.05 -3.85
N PHE A 399 1.35 -14.97 -3.52
CA PHE A 399 2.30 -14.89 -2.41
C PHE A 399 1.56 -14.25 -1.25
N VAL A 400 1.40 -15.02 -0.17
CA VAL A 400 0.49 -14.66 0.91
C VAL A 400 1.24 -14.62 2.24
N PRO A 401 1.73 -13.43 2.65
CA PRO A 401 2.29 -13.26 3.99
C PRO A 401 1.16 -13.19 5.01
N MET A 402 1.38 -13.84 6.16
CA MET A 402 0.43 -13.90 7.28
C MET A 402 1.01 -13.21 8.52
N PHE A 403 0.13 -12.76 9.40
CA PHE A 403 0.51 -11.99 10.59
C PHE A 403 1.48 -12.74 11.52
N ASP A 404 1.38 -14.05 11.60
CA ASP A 404 2.28 -14.91 12.40
C ASP A 404 3.67 -15.14 11.78
N GLY A 405 3.98 -14.47 10.67
CA GLY A 405 5.26 -14.58 9.96
C GLY A 405 5.31 -15.70 8.93
N GLN A 406 4.25 -16.49 8.78
CA GLN A 406 4.18 -17.49 7.72
C GLN A 406 3.99 -16.81 6.36
N VAL A 407 4.73 -17.26 5.34
CA VAL A 407 4.55 -16.85 3.95
C VAL A 407 4.22 -18.10 3.13
N SER A 408 3.07 -18.07 2.47
CA SER A 408 2.57 -19.17 1.63
C SER A 408 2.62 -18.80 0.15
N VAL A 409 3.04 -19.74 -0.69
CA VAL A 409 2.83 -19.68 -2.14
C VAL A 409 1.62 -20.56 -2.46
N VAL A 410 0.60 -19.93 -3.01
CA VAL A 410 -0.68 -20.59 -3.30
C VAL A 410 -0.97 -20.51 -4.79
N LYS A 411 -1.35 -21.63 -5.38
CA LYS A 411 -1.86 -21.71 -6.75
C LYS A 411 -3.37 -21.89 -6.73
N ASP A 412 -4.07 -21.08 -7.51
CA ASP A 412 -5.50 -21.29 -7.76
C ASP A 412 -5.65 -22.33 -8.89
N ASN A 413 -6.34 -23.46 -8.62
CA ASN A 413 -6.61 -24.49 -9.61
C ASN A 413 -8.01 -24.37 -10.23
N GLY A 414 -8.77 -23.33 -9.82
CA GLY A 414 -10.13 -23.08 -10.29
C GLY A 414 -11.20 -23.43 -9.27
N GLU A 415 -11.07 -24.50 -8.52
CA GLU A 415 -12.04 -24.99 -7.53
C GLU A 415 -11.51 -24.87 -6.09
N GLU A 416 -10.20 -24.83 -5.93
CA GLU A 416 -9.53 -24.70 -4.62
C GLU A 416 -8.18 -23.95 -4.75
N GLY A 417 -7.73 -23.39 -3.63
CA GLY A 417 -6.36 -22.88 -3.48
C GLY A 417 -5.43 -24.00 -3.02
N VAL A 418 -4.36 -24.24 -3.75
CA VAL A 418 -3.37 -25.29 -3.44
C VAL A 418 -2.08 -24.63 -2.92
N ILE A 419 -1.67 -24.99 -1.70
CA ILE A 419 -0.40 -24.57 -1.13
C ILE A 419 0.74 -25.29 -1.85
N LEU A 420 1.61 -24.54 -2.54
CA LEU A 420 2.82 -25.08 -3.17
C LEU A 420 3.98 -25.13 -2.17
N SER A 421 4.14 -24.09 -1.36
CA SER A 421 5.14 -24.04 -0.30
C SER A 421 4.76 -23.07 0.80
N GLN A 422 5.36 -23.25 1.98
CA GLN A 422 5.26 -22.35 3.12
C GLN A 422 6.63 -22.20 3.78
N VAL A 423 6.95 -20.99 4.19
CA VAL A 423 8.12 -20.68 5.01
C VAL A 423 7.69 -19.88 6.23
N GLN A 424 8.39 -20.09 7.37
CA GLN A 424 8.17 -19.34 8.59
C GLN A 424 9.30 -18.33 8.77
N LEU A 425 8.96 -17.05 8.78
CA LEU A 425 9.88 -15.96 9.09
C LEU A 425 9.94 -15.72 10.59
N ASP A 426 11.04 -15.15 11.05
CA ASP A 426 11.16 -14.65 12.41
C ASP A 426 10.39 -13.33 12.53
N GLY A 427 9.37 -13.29 13.40
CA GLY A 427 8.53 -12.10 13.61
C GLY A 427 7.20 -12.12 12.86
N SER A 428 6.56 -10.96 12.74
CA SER A 428 5.25 -10.79 12.13
C SER A 428 5.33 -10.12 10.76
N CYS A 429 4.53 -10.57 9.80
CA CYS A 429 4.38 -9.87 8.52
C CYS A 429 3.31 -8.79 8.67
N LEU A 430 3.73 -7.52 8.64
CA LEU A 430 2.85 -6.36 8.80
C LEU A 430 2.54 -5.66 7.46
N ALA A 431 3.26 -6.04 6.40
CA ALA A 431 3.15 -5.42 5.09
C ALA A 431 3.25 -6.45 3.96
N ALA A 432 2.73 -6.11 2.78
CA ALA A 432 2.86 -6.90 1.55
C ALA A 432 2.86 -6.02 0.31
#